data_f8d56c2c13d53d20fc10cb96a1b4331d
#
_entry.id   f8d56c2c13d53d20fc10cb96a1b4331d
#
_cell.length_a   1.000
_cell.length_b   1.000
_cell.length_c   1.000
_cell.angle_alpha   90.00
_cell.angle_beta   90.00
_cell.angle_gamma   90.00
#
_symmetry.space_group_name_H-M   'P 1'
#
loop_
_entity.id
_entity.type
_entity.pdbx_description
1 polymer ?
#
loop_
_entity_poly.entity_id
_entity_poly.type
_entity_poly.pdbx_seq_one_letter_code
_entity_poly.pdbx_strand_id
1 'polypeptide(L)'
;WRECSFDEIKSPLALQEYLQELARMDRANIGRLLQMPPGQNEDVWQYEHLRMLCVDMNYLVIQLEHECNKESCPEMKAAEWLFFCAAHAQPQSCCAIDYAFHTLDGATSLLNSHKYFPSRQSIISSSLKHFQSIARRLYRVFAHAWFHHREEFTSFEASVARCHPWIAHCTDA
;
A
#
# COMPACT_ATOMS: atom_id res chain seq x y z
N TRP A 1 17.40 11.65 -17.29
CA TRP A 1 16.21 10.89 -17.71
C TRP A 1 15.23 11.87 -18.35
N ARG A 2 14.65 11.51 -19.52
CA ARG A 2 13.65 12.33 -20.19
C ARG A 2 12.34 12.20 -19.41
N GLU A 3 11.69 13.34 -19.16
CA GLU A 3 10.36 13.38 -18.56
C GLU A 3 9.36 12.69 -19.49
N CYS A 4 8.76 11.59 -19.04
CA CYS A 4 7.74 10.87 -19.81
C CYS A 4 6.40 11.60 -19.64
N SER A 5 5.82 12.05 -20.74
CA SER A 5 4.44 12.52 -20.75
C SER A 5 3.48 11.33 -20.79
N PHE A 6 2.36 11.41 -20.07
CA PHE A 6 1.33 10.36 -20.10
C PHE A 6 0.86 10.04 -21.54
N ASP A 7 0.74 11.05 -22.37
CA ASP A 7 0.26 10.92 -23.76
C ASP A 7 1.24 10.15 -24.68
N GLU A 8 2.49 9.98 -24.25
CA GLU A 8 3.50 9.19 -24.98
C GLU A 8 3.38 7.69 -24.71
N ILE A 9 2.67 7.29 -23.64
CA ILE A 9 2.52 5.90 -23.22
C ILE A 9 1.35 5.25 -23.99
N LYS A 10 1.69 4.40 -24.95
CA LYS A 10 0.71 3.66 -25.76
C LYS A 10 0.56 2.23 -25.25
N SER A 11 -0.04 2.06 -24.09
CA SER A 11 -0.18 0.78 -23.42
C SER A 11 -1.58 0.62 -22.84
N PRO A 12 -2.15 -0.59 -22.83
CA PRO A 12 -3.38 -0.88 -22.08
C PRO A 12 -3.25 -0.62 -20.57
N LEU A 13 -2.03 -0.56 -20.05
CA LEU A 13 -1.71 -0.31 -18.65
C LEU A 13 -0.98 1.04 -18.45
N ALA A 14 -1.34 2.03 -19.28
CA ALA A 14 -0.66 3.33 -19.29
C ALA A 14 -0.61 4.00 -17.91
N LEU A 15 -1.67 3.92 -17.11
CA LEU A 15 -1.67 4.50 -15.76
C LEU A 15 -0.66 3.82 -14.82
N GLN A 16 -0.53 2.51 -14.90
CA GLN A 16 0.49 1.77 -14.14
C GLN A 16 1.90 2.19 -14.57
N GLU A 17 2.16 2.18 -15.88
CA GLU A 17 3.48 2.53 -16.42
C GLU A 17 3.85 3.95 -16.07
N TYR A 18 2.93 4.89 -16.21
CA TYR A 18 3.13 6.29 -15.85
C TYR A 18 3.46 6.46 -14.37
N LEU A 19 2.69 5.82 -13.48
CA LEU A 19 2.93 5.87 -12.03
C LEU A 19 4.30 5.27 -11.67
N GLN A 20 4.70 4.17 -12.32
CA GLN A 20 6.02 3.57 -12.12
C GLN A 20 7.15 4.49 -12.61
N GLU A 21 6.98 5.18 -13.74
CA GLU A 21 7.96 6.14 -14.23
C GLU A 21 8.09 7.35 -13.29
N LEU A 22 6.97 7.91 -12.82
CA LEU A 22 6.99 8.97 -11.82
C LEU A 22 7.73 8.54 -10.54
N ALA A 23 7.46 7.32 -10.07
CA ALA A 23 8.12 6.78 -8.89
C ALA A 23 9.62 6.54 -9.10
N ARG A 24 10.06 6.16 -10.31
CA ARG A 24 11.48 6.03 -10.64
C ARG A 24 12.20 7.37 -10.70
N MET A 25 11.53 8.40 -11.21
CA MET A 25 12.13 9.70 -11.39
C MET A 25 12.35 10.41 -10.06
N ASP A 26 11.30 10.53 -9.27
CA ASP A 26 11.34 11.19 -7.97
C ASP A 26 10.19 10.74 -7.07
N ARG A 27 10.45 9.70 -6.29
CA ARG A 27 9.47 9.21 -5.29
C ARG A 27 9.22 10.22 -4.16
N ALA A 28 10.11 11.18 -3.97
CA ALA A 28 9.95 12.22 -2.96
C ALA A 28 8.95 13.29 -3.36
N ASN A 29 8.67 13.42 -4.65
CA ASN A 29 7.70 14.39 -5.16
C ASN A 29 6.27 13.84 -5.09
N ILE A 30 5.77 13.83 -3.89
CA ILE A 30 4.45 13.31 -3.54
C ILE A 30 3.35 14.03 -4.30
N GLY A 31 3.44 15.36 -4.41
CA GLY A 31 2.46 16.16 -5.15
C GLY A 31 2.30 15.68 -6.59
N ARG A 32 3.41 15.31 -7.23
CA ARG A 32 3.40 14.77 -8.58
C ARG A 32 2.86 13.34 -8.64
N LEU A 33 3.24 12.50 -7.68
CA LEU A 33 2.72 11.12 -7.60
C LEU A 33 1.21 11.07 -7.39
N LEU A 34 0.63 12.06 -6.73
CA LEU A 34 -0.81 12.14 -6.50
C LEU A 34 -1.58 12.83 -7.63
N GLN A 35 -0.88 13.50 -8.52
CA GLN A 35 -1.51 14.23 -9.63
C GLN A 35 -1.90 13.27 -10.75
N MET A 36 -3.18 12.92 -10.78
CA MET A 36 -3.73 12.09 -11.86
C MET A 36 -3.65 12.82 -13.21
N PRO A 37 -3.25 12.13 -14.29
CA PRO A 37 -3.28 12.71 -15.64
C PRO A 37 -4.69 13.11 -16.06
N PRO A 38 -4.86 14.22 -16.79
CA PRO A 38 -6.18 14.68 -17.22
C PRO A 38 -6.95 13.63 -18.01
N GLY A 39 -8.27 13.54 -17.78
CA GLY A 39 -9.17 12.64 -18.51
C GLY A 39 -9.09 11.17 -18.14
N GLN A 40 -8.29 10.81 -17.11
CA GLN A 40 -8.18 9.44 -16.66
C GLN A 40 -9.24 9.08 -15.61
N ASN A 41 -9.44 7.77 -15.41
CA ASN A 41 -10.41 7.25 -14.44
C ASN A 41 -9.79 7.23 -13.05
N GLU A 42 -10.43 7.91 -12.09
CA GLU A 42 -9.96 8.02 -10.72
C GLU A 42 -9.91 6.67 -10.00
N ASP A 43 -10.89 5.78 -10.22
CA ASP A 43 -10.93 4.46 -9.58
C ASP A 43 -9.76 3.59 -10.03
N VAL A 44 -9.39 3.67 -11.32
CA VAL A 44 -8.22 2.96 -11.87
C VAL A 44 -6.94 3.56 -11.30
N TRP A 45 -6.86 4.89 -11.17
CA TRP A 45 -5.73 5.58 -10.57
C TRP A 45 -5.52 5.14 -9.12
N GLN A 46 -6.56 5.12 -8.30
CA GLN A 46 -6.53 4.65 -6.92
C GLN A 46 -6.14 3.16 -6.83
N TYR A 47 -6.65 2.33 -7.74
CA TYR A 47 -6.31 0.91 -7.81
C TYR A 47 -4.81 0.70 -8.05
N GLU A 48 -4.21 1.41 -9.00
CA GLU A 48 -2.78 1.29 -9.28
C GLU A 48 -1.90 1.83 -8.14
N HIS A 49 -2.36 2.87 -7.44
CA HIS A 49 -1.70 3.32 -6.21
C HIS A 49 -1.73 2.26 -5.11
N LEU A 50 -2.85 1.57 -4.89
CA LEU A 50 -2.92 0.47 -3.93
C LEU A 50 -1.97 -0.68 -4.27
N ARG A 51 -1.84 -1.00 -5.56
CA ARG A 51 -0.90 -2.02 -6.03
C ARG A 51 0.54 -1.61 -5.77
N MET A 52 0.90 -0.37 -6.07
CA MET A 52 2.23 0.17 -5.78
C MET A 52 2.51 0.16 -4.28
N LEU A 53 1.54 0.55 -3.47
CA LEU A 53 1.64 0.54 -2.01
C LEU A 53 1.90 -0.87 -1.46
N CYS A 54 1.26 -1.91 -2.02
CA CYS A 54 1.54 -3.30 -1.64
C CYS A 54 2.98 -3.71 -1.95
N VAL A 55 3.56 -3.23 -3.07
CA VAL A 55 4.97 -3.47 -3.39
C VAL A 55 5.89 -2.79 -2.38
N ASP A 56 5.62 -1.53 -2.07
CA ASP A 56 6.43 -0.77 -1.10
C ASP A 56 6.29 -1.39 0.32
N MET A 57 5.08 -1.81 0.70
CA MET A 57 4.85 -2.52 1.95
C MET A 57 5.64 -3.83 2.05
N ASN A 58 5.78 -4.57 0.95
CA ASN A 58 6.57 -5.80 0.93
C ASN A 58 8.03 -5.54 1.31
N TYR A 59 8.61 -4.44 0.84
CA TYR A 59 9.98 -4.05 1.25
C TYR A 59 10.06 -3.72 2.75
N LEU A 60 9.07 -3.00 3.29
CA LEU A 60 9.02 -2.71 4.72
C LEU A 60 8.90 -3.99 5.56
N VAL A 61 8.00 -4.91 5.18
CA VAL A 61 7.78 -6.17 5.90
C VAL A 61 9.05 -7.02 5.95
N ILE A 62 9.79 -7.10 4.83
CA ILE A 62 11.08 -7.81 4.78
C ILE A 62 12.11 -7.18 5.74
N GLN A 63 12.16 -5.87 5.84
CA GLN A 63 13.07 -5.20 6.77
C GLN A 63 12.65 -5.41 8.23
N LEU A 64 11.34 -5.38 8.51
CA LEU A 64 10.80 -5.62 9.84
C LEU A 64 11.05 -7.05 10.35
N GLU A 65 11.13 -8.05 9.47
CA GLU A 65 11.25 -9.47 9.83
C GLU A 65 12.46 -9.77 10.73
N HIS A 66 13.51 -8.95 10.66
CA HIS A 66 14.71 -9.12 11.45
C HIS A 66 14.52 -8.75 12.93
N GLU A 67 13.70 -7.75 13.22
CA GLU A 67 13.52 -7.21 14.58
C GLU A 67 12.11 -7.46 15.14
N CYS A 68 11.10 -7.48 14.24
CA CYS A 68 9.71 -7.69 14.59
C CYS A 68 9.37 -9.18 14.57
N ASN A 69 9.27 -9.81 15.74
CA ASN A 69 8.97 -11.23 15.87
C ASN A 69 7.97 -11.49 17.02
N LYS A 70 7.66 -12.77 17.29
CA LYS A 70 6.69 -13.13 18.33
C LYS A 70 7.11 -12.76 19.75
N GLU A 71 8.40 -12.59 19.98
CA GLU A 71 8.95 -12.26 21.30
C GLU A 71 8.96 -10.73 21.48
N SER A 72 9.43 -9.99 20.47
CA SER A 72 9.51 -8.53 20.51
C SER A 72 8.15 -7.85 20.33
N CYS A 73 7.30 -8.41 19.45
CA CYS A 73 5.99 -7.85 19.07
C CYS A 73 4.89 -8.91 19.06
N PRO A 74 4.51 -9.47 20.25
CA PRO A 74 3.55 -10.58 20.35
C PRO A 74 2.15 -10.23 19.86
N GLU A 75 1.83 -8.95 19.73
CA GLU A 75 0.53 -8.45 19.27
C GLU A 75 0.73 -7.31 18.29
N MET A 76 -0.23 -7.17 17.35
CA MET A 76 -0.24 -6.04 16.42
C MET A 76 -0.72 -4.78 17.12
N LYS A 77 0.18 -3.84 17.36
CA LYS A 77 -0.07 -2.55 18.01
C LYS A 77 0.46 -1.38 17.17
N ALA A 78 -0.16 -0.22 17.32
CA ALA A 78 0.40 1.05 16.90
C ALA A 78 0.13 2.05 18.03
N ALA A 79 1.18 2.58 18.66
CA ALA A 79 1.12 3.21 19.97
C ALA A 79 0.36 2.30 20.95
N GLU A 80 -0.75 2.78 21.53
CA GLU A 80 -1.58 2.04 22.49
C GLU A 80 -2.73 1.23 21.83
N TRP A 81 -2.92 1.35 20.52
CA TRP A 81 -4.02 0.70 19.81
C TRP A 81 -3.66 -0.74 19.42
N LEU A 82 -4.50 -1.69 19.84
CA LEU A 82 -4.39 -3.11 19.50
C LEU A 82 -5.28 -3.43 18.30
N PHE A 83 -4.75 -4.19 17.33
CA PHE A 83 -5.48 -4.56 16.12
C PHE A 83 -5.60 -6.08 15.97
N PHE A 84 -6.84 -6.55 15.83
CA PHE A 84 -7.10 -7.96 15.52
C PHE A 84 -6.93 -8.24 14.03
N CYS A 85 -6.33 -9.39 13.74
CA CYS A 85 -6.17 -9.89 12.38
C CYS A 85 -7.48 -10.45 11.84
N ALA A 86 -7.87 -10.02 10.65
CA ALA A 86 -9.09 -10.45 9.98
C ALA A 86 -8.82 -11.47 8.85
N ALA A 87 -7.63 -12.04 8.78
CA ALA A 87 -7.30 -13.11 7.83
C ALA A 87 -7.83 -14.48 8.28
N HIS A 88 -8.29 -14.57 9.50
CA HIS A 88 -8.80 -15.80 10.14
C HIS A 88 -10.32 -15.87 10.10
N ALA A 89 -10.89 -17.07 10.29
CA ALA A 89 -12.33 -17.30 10.32
C ALA A 89 -13.04 -16.43 11.38
N GLN A 90 -12.38 -16.21 12.53
CA GLN A 90 -12.76 -15.24 13.54
C GLN A 90 -11.58 -14.28 13.75
N PRO A 91 -11.84 -12.96 13.90
CA PRO A 91 -10.78 -12.01 14.21
C PRO A 91 -10.03 -12.43 15.48
N GLN A 92 -8.70 -12.50 15.40
CA GLN A 92 -7.85 -12.90 16.52
C GLN A 92 -6.57 -12.09 16.59
N SER A 93 -5.91 -12.12 17.74
CA SER A 93 -4.59 -11.52 17.88
C SER A 93 -3.56 -12.36 17.11
N CYS A 94 -2.73 -11.68 16.33
CA CYS A 94 -1.52 -12.21 15.72
C CYS A 94 -0.34 -11.37 16.19
N CYS A 95 0.87 -11.95 16.22
CA CYS A 95 2.07 -11.11 16.38
C CYS A 95 2.16 -10.12 15.21
N ALA A 96 2.87 -9.02 15.42
CA ALA A 96 2.83 -7.92 14.46
C ALA A 96 3.33 -8.30 13.07
N ILE A 97 4.38 -9.13 12.99
CA ILE A 97 4.91 -9.59 11.71
C ILE A 97 3.94 -10.53 10.98
N ASP A 98 3.31 -11.48 11.67
CA ASP A 98 2.30 -12.36 11.08
C ASP A 98 1.10 -11.53 10.58
N TYR A 99 0.66 -10.52 11.36
CA TYR A 99 -0.38 -9.59 10.92
C TYR A 99 0.00 -8.87 9.64
N ALA A 100 1.25 -8.40 9.53
CA ALA A 100 1.75 -7.70 8.35
C ALA A 100 1.74 -8.61 7.11
N PHE A 101 2.23 -9.85 7.22
CA PHE A 101 2.17 -10.85 6.16
C PHE A 101 0.72 -11.17 5.75
N HIS A 102 -0.16 -11.46 6.71
CA HIS A 102 -1.58 -11.74 6.42
C HIS A 102 -2.27 -10.56 5.74
N THR A 103 -1.94 -9.33 6.15
CA THR A 103 -2.51 -8.12 5.55
C THR A 103 -2.05 -7.94 4.11
N LEU A 104 -0.74 -8.12 3.86
CA LEU A 104 -0.16 -7.96 2.53
C LEU A 104 -0.66 -9.05 1.58
N ASP A 105 -0.67 -10.31 2.02
CA ASP A 105 -1.17 -11.44 1.24
C ASP A 105 -2.67 -11.25 0.90
N GLY A 106 -3.49 -10.90 1.89
CA GLY A 106 -4.90 -10.62 1.68
C GLY A 106 -5.16 -9.45 0.74
N ALA A 107 -4.37 -8.36 0.83
CA ALA A 107 -4.49 -7.21 -0.06
C ALA A 107 -4.09 -7.57 -1.50
N THR A 108 -2.96 -8.23 -1.70
CA THR A 108 -2.46 -8.63 -3.02
C THR A 108 -3.37 -9.67 -3.68
N SER A 109 -3.84 -10.67 -2.93
CA SER A 109 -4.79 -11.68 -3.42
C SER A 109 -6.10 -11.04 -3.84
N LEU A 110 -6.61 -10.08 -3.07
CA LEU A 110 -7.86 -9.38 -3.39
C LEU A 110 -7.70 -8.51 -4.63
N LEU A 111 -6.64 -7.69 -4.72
CA LEU A 111 -6.36 -6.83 -5.88
C LEU A 111 -6.09 -7.62 -7.17
N ASN A 112 -5.60 -8.86 -7.08
CA ASN A 112 -5.40 -9.74 -8.22
C ASN A 112 -6.60 -10.66 -8.52
N SER A 113 -7.69 -10.56 -7.75
CA SER A 113 -8.86 -11.42 -7.93
C SER A 113 -9.70 -11.01 -9.13
N HIS A 114 -9.79 -11.86 -10.14
CA HIS A 114 -10.69 -11.65 -11.30
C HIS A 114 -12.17 -11.51 -10.94
N LYS A 115 -12.58 -12.01 -9.79
CA LYS A 115 -13.95 -11.85 -9.29
C LYS A 115 -14.28 -10.40 -8.94
N TYR A 116 -13.32 -9.68 -8.34
CA TYR A 116 -13.51 -8.31 -7.86
C TYR A 116 -12.90 -7.29 -8.81
N PHE A 117 -11.80 -7.64 -9.46
CA PHE A 117 -11.05 -6.78 -10.37
C PHE A 117 -10.78 -7.54 -11.69
N PRO A 118 -11.83 -7.76 -12.52
CA PRO A 118 -11.70 -8.51 -13.78
C PRO A 118 -10.88 -7.75 -14.83
N SER A 119 -10.77 -6.45 -14.70
CA SER A 119 -10.00 -5.59 -15.58
C SER A 119 -9.20 -4.57 -14.76
N ARG A 120 -8.04 -4.20 -15.28
CA ARG A 120 -7.22 -3.10 -14.74
C ARG A 120 -7.47 -1.77 -15.46
N GLN A 121 -8.31 -1.76 -16.47
CA GLN A 121 -8.68 -0.56 -17.23
C GLN A 121 -10.00 0.05 -16.77
N SER A 122 -10.78 -0.71 -16.01
CA SER A 122 -12.04 -0.26 -15.42
C SER A 122 -12.33 -0.99 -14.14
N ILE A 123 -12.77 -0.27 -13.13
CA ILE A 123 -13.09 -0.81 -11.80
C ILE A 123 -14.61 -0.91 -11.65
N ILE A 124 -15.08 -2.05 -11.17
CA ILE A 124 -16.51 -2.27 -10.90
C ILE A 124 -16.87 -1.52 -9.62
N SER A 125 -17.93 -0.72 -9.64
CA SER A 125 -18.35 0.11 -8.49
C SER A 125 -18.53 -0.68 -7.20
N SER A 126 -19.00 -1.94 -7.28
CA SER A 126 -19.12 -2.83 -6.11
C SER A 126 -17.78 -3.20 -5.47
N SER A 127 -16.65 -3.02 -6.18
CA SER A 127 -15.31 -3.33 -5.69
C SER A 127 -14.63 -2.16 -4.99
N LEU A 128 -15.11 -0.92 -5.18
CA LEU A 128 -14.54 0.29 -4.56
C LEU A 128 -14.52 0.22 -3.02
N LYS A 129 -15.52 -0.43 -2.41
CA LYS A 129 -15.55 -0.66 -0.97
C LYS A 129 -14.31 -1.37 -0.41
N HIS A 130 -13.59 -2.12 -1.26
CA HIS A 130 -12.38 -2.82 -0.85
C HIS A 130 -11.18 -1.88 -0.70
N PHE A 131 -11.14 -0.74 -1.44
CA PHE A 131 -10.02 0.20 -1.41
C PHE A 131 -9.77 0.73 0.00
N GLN A 132 -10.80 1.26 0.64
CA GLN A 132 -10.70 1.78 2.00
C GLN A 132 -10.29 0.69 3.00
N SER A 133 -10.85 -0.52 2.87
CA SER A 133 -10.50 -1.64 3.75
C SER A 133 -9.04 -2.06 3.63
N ILE A 134 -8.52 -2.13 2.39
CA ILE A 134 -7.11 -2.45 2.11
C ILE A 134 -6.22 -1.34 2.69
N ALA A 135 -6.49 -0.08 2.35
CA ALA A 135 -5.70 1.06 2.80
C ALA A 135 -5.58 1.14 4.32
N ARG A 136 -6.70 1.00 5.06
CA ARG A 136 -6.71 1.01 6.53
C ARG A 136 -5.85 -0.09 7.14
N ARG A 137 -5.84 -1.28 6.55
CA ARG A 137 -5.03 -2.39 7.07
C ARG A 137 -3.54 -2.20 6.79
N LEU A 138 -3.20 -1.75 5.58
CA LEU A 138 -1.82 -1.41 5.24
C LEU A 138 -1.30 -0.27 6.12
N TYR A 139 -2.13 0.76 6.36
CA TYR A 139 -1.77 1.86 7.27
C TYR A 139 -1.36 1.37 8.66
N ARG A 140 -2.04 0.37 9.23
CA ARG A 140 -1.70 -0.17 10.55
C ARG A 140 -0.29 -0.75 10.59
N VAL A 141 0.17 -1.38 9.51
CA VAL A 141 1.53 -1.91 9.42
C VAL A 141 2.54 -0.76 9.38
N PHE A 142 2.29 0.30 8.60
CA PHE A 142 3.12 1.50 8.62
C PHE A 142 3.15 2.16 9.99
N ALA A 143 1.99 2.28 10.65
CA ALA A 143 1.90 2.85 11.99
C ALA A 143 2.66 2.01 13.02
N HIS A 144 2.56 0.67 12.97
CA HIS A 144 3.35 -0.22 13.81
C HIS A 144 4.85 0.02 13.64
N ALA A 145 5.32 0.02 12.38
CA ALA A 145 6.73 0.27 12.09
C ALA A 145 7.20 1.65 12.59
N TRP A 146 6.39 2.68 12.39
CA TRP A 146 6.68 4.04 12.88
C TRP A 146 6.82 4.13 14.39
N PHE A 147 5.94 3.47 15.15
CA PHE A 147 5.92 3.58 16.61
C PHE A 147 6.89 2.62 17.29
N HIS A 148 7.13 1.44 16.71
CA HIS A 148 7.84 0.36 17.39
C HIS A 148 9.17 -0.03 16.72
N HIS A 149 9.39 0.34 15.45
CA HIS A 149 10.58 0.00 14.65
C HIS A 149 11.06 1.22 13.87
N ARG A 150 11.39 2.28 14.59
CA ARG A 150 11.69 3.59 14.00
C ARG A 150 12.92 3.60 13.09
N GLU A 151 13.93 2.81 13.40
CA GLU A 151 15.16 2.71 12.62
C GLU A 151 14.90 2.02 11.28
N GLU A 152 14.20 0.90 11.30
CA GLU A 152 13.80 0.15 10.12
C GLU A 152 12.88 0.99 9.23
N PHE A 153 11.93 1.68 9.85
CA PHE A 153 11.04 2.59 9.13
C PHE A 153 11.80 3.73 8.46
N THR A 154 12.76 4.35 9.14
CA THR A 154 13.58 5.42 8.58
C THR A 154 14.49 4.90 7.46
N SER A 155 15.05 3.71 7.61
CA SER A 155 15.81 3.03 6.56
C SER A 155 14.94 2.73 5.33
N PHE A 156 13.73 2.24 5.56
CA PHE A 156 12.73 2.04 4.50
C PHE A 156 12.41 3.36 3.78
N GLU A 157 12.12 4.44 4.51
CA GLU A 157 11.86 5.76 3.91
C GLU A 157 13.03 6.26 3.06
N ALA A 158 14.26 6.01 3.50
CA ALA A 158 15.45 6.39 2.75
C ALA A 158 15.65 5.54 1.48
N SER A 159 15.29 4.26 1.52
CA SER A 159 15.52 3.32 0.42
C SER A 159 14.41 3.33 -0.64
N VAL A 160 13.16 3.45 -0.23
CA VAL A 160 11.97 3.34 -1.10
C VAL A 160 11.30 4.70 -1.31
N ALA A 161 11.76 5.72 -0.57
CA ALA A 161 11.26 7.09 -0.50
C ALA A 161 9.80 7.25 -0.12
N ARG A 162 9.59 7.41 1.17
CA ARG A 162 8.50 8.16 1.80
C ARG A 162 7.10 7.57 1.64
N CYS A 163 6.49 7.32 2.79
CA CYS A 163 5.11 6.87 2.92
C CYS A 163 4.19 7.58 1.94
N HIS A 164 3.43 6.79 1.24
CA HIS A 164 2.50 7.27 0.24
C HIS A 164 1.45 8.18 0.92
N PRO A 165 1.34 9.47 0.60
CA PRO A 165 0.47 10.42 1.31
C PRO A 165 -1.01 10.11 1.20
N TRP A 166 -1.38 9.26 0.25
CA TRP A 166 -2.75 8.78 0.10
C TRP A 166 -3.28 8.08 1.36
N ILE A 167 -2.39 7.49 2.17
CA ILE A 167 -2.75 6.88 3.45
C ILE A 167 -3.26 7.91 4.45
N ALA A 168 -2.69 9.13 4.44
CA ALA A 168 -3.13 10.21 5.32
C ALA A 168 -4.60 10.64 5.05
N HIS A 169 -5.03 10.60 3.79
CA HIS A 169 -6.41 10.92 3.43
C HIS A 169 -7.44 9.83 3.79
N CYS A 170 -7.01 8.59 3.99
CA CYS A 170 -7.92 7.50 4.38
C CYS A 170 -8.23 7.45 5.87
N THR A 171 -7.54 8.23 6.70
CA THR A 171 -7.69 8.23 8.16
C THR A 171 -8.58 9.34 8.70
N ASP A 172 -8.88 10.36 7.89
CA ASP A 172 -9.70 11.53 8.28
C ASP A 172 -11.20 11.38 7.90
N ALA A 173 -11.65 10.18 7.53
CA ALA A 173 -13.03 9.89 7.16
C ALA A 173 -13.71 8.89 8.12
#